data_b9c10cd7068eaa757c8a03542858a40b
#
_entry.id   b9c10cd7068eaa757c8a03542858a40b
#
_cell.length_a   1.000
_cell.length_b   1.000
_cell.length_c   1.000
_cell.angle_alpha   90.00
_cell.angle_beta   90.00
_cell.angle_gamma   90.00
#
_symmetry.space_group_name_H-M   'P 1'
#
loop_
_entity.id
_entity.type
_entity.pdbx_description
1 polymer ?
#
loop_
_entity_poly.entity_id
_entity_poly.type
_entity_poly.pdbx_seq_one_letter_code
_entity_poly.pdbx_strand_id
1 'polypeptide(L)'
;NLKADMASSWHYEKKPFQSWELSNNNAEIRRIRQRIDSLTHARETVYVGWEFEGGHVEANREQSRLQVFFEDKPDADARQQLKEHGFRWAPSVGAWQRLLNGNAYYAADRISSIQPLTGEKPTELQRSSIREQQAQMAQAQAEPEECVYRVHAATRSDSPENLYLLQAYVPQADGTVKIGAV
;
A
#
# COMPACT_ATOMS: atom_id res chain seq x y z
N ASN A 1 20.99 -21.24 -30.97
CA ASN A 1 21.81 -20.02 -31.07
C ASN A 1 21.02 -19.00 -31.87
N LEU A 2 20.57 -17.90 -31.25
CA LEU A 2 19.64 -16.90 -31.83
C LEU A 2 20.05 -16.43 -33.24
N LYS A 3 21.34 -16.29 -33.49
CA LYS A 3 21.89 -15.90 -34.81
C LYS A 3 21.73 -17.01 -35.87
N ALA A 4 21.80 -18.27 -35.46
CA ALA A 4 21.65 -19.40 -36.38
C ALA A 4 20.16 -19.61 -36.75
N ASP A 5 19.25 -19.38 -35.80
CA ASP A 5 17.82 -19.44 -36.04
C ASP A 5 17.33 -18.29 -36.93
N MET A 6 17.92 -17.10 -36.82
CA MET A 6 17.65 -15.96 -37.69
C MET A 6 18.15 -16.18 -39.13
N ALA A 7 19.15 -17.02 -39.35
CA ALA A 7 19.70 -17.31 -40.64
C ALA A 7 18.97 -18.44 -41.37
N SER A 8 18.15 -19.23 -40.69
CA SER A 8 17.35 -20.30 -41.29
C SER A 8 16.17 -19.68 -42.09
N SER A 9 16.11 -19.99 -43.36
CA SER A 9 15.25 -19.36 -44.38
C SER A 9 13.75 -19.59 -44.26
N TRP A 10 13.28 -20.20 -43.19
CA TRP A 10 11.88 -20.57 -42.98
C TRP A 10 11.05 -19.58 -42.20
N HIS A 11 11.66 -18.54 -41.61
CA HIS A 11 10.90 -17.47 -40.93
C HIS A 11 10.58 -16.37 -41.92
N TYR A 12 9.30 -16.24 -42.24
CA TYR A 12 8.72 -15.20 -43.09
C TYR A 12 9.08 -13.77 -42.61
N GLU A 13 9.28 -13.58 -41.34
CA GLU A 13 9.87 -12.39 -40.75
C GLU A 13 11.23 -12.76 -40.15
N LYS A 14 12.31 -12.21 -40.68
CA LYS A 14 13.70 -12.39 -40.16
C LYS A 14 13.87 -11.73 -38.77
N LYS A 15 12.91 -11.94 -37.86
CA LYS A 15 12.89 -11.43 -36.52
C LYS A 15 13.14 -12.57 -35.54
N PRO A 16 13.89 -12.31 -34.43
CA PRO A 16 14.22 -13.36 -33.45
C PRO A 16 12.99 -13.91 -32.70
N PHE A 17 11.86 -13.17 -32.72
CA PHE A 17 10.60 -13.57 -32.10
C PHE A 17 9.43 -13.22 -33.00
N GLN A 18 8.41 -14.06 -33.00
CA GLN A 18 7.18 -13.79 -33.71
C GLN A 18 6.43 -12.62 -33.04
N SER A 19 5.70 -11.82 -33.83
CA SER A 19 5.00 -10.63 -33.31
C SER A 19 3.94 -10.98 -32.26
N TRP A 20 3.29 -12.15 -32.39
CA TRP A 20 2.32 -12.64 -31.40
C TRP A 20 2.96 -13.04 -30.07
N GLU A 21 4.19 -13.59 -30.07
CA GLU A 21 4.94 -13.91 -28.83
C GLU A 21 5.27 -12.64 -28.06
N LEU A 22 5.72 -11.59 -28.77
CA LEU A 22 5.99 -10.29 -28.15
C LEU A 22 4.70 -9.65 -27.60
N SER A 23 3.59 -9.77 -28.34
CA SER A 23 2.30 -9.26 -27.90
C SER A 23 1.79 -9.97 -26.66
N ASN A 24 1.88 -11.30 -26.62
CA ASN A 24 1.49 -12.10 -25.46
C ASN A 24 2.36 -11.80 -24.25
N ASN A 25 3.68 -11.72 -24.44
CA ASN A 25 4.60 -11.37 -23.35
C ASN A 25 4.33 -9.98 -22.78
N ASN A 26 4.09 -8.99 -23.64
CA ASN A 26 3.74 -7.64 -23.22
C ASN A 26 2.38 -7.58 -22.48
N ALA A 27 1.41 -8.40 -22.90
CA ALA A 27 0.13 -8.51 -22.20
C ALA A 27 0.31 -9.12 -20.80
N GLU A 28 1.14 -10.17 -20.69
CA GLU A 28 1.44 -10.80 -19.41
C GLU A 28 2.21 -9.84 -18.47
N ILE A 29 3.21 -9.12 -18.97
CA ILE A 29 3.94 -8.09 -18.20
C ILE A 29 2.97 -7.04 -17.66
N ARG A 30 2.03 -6.56 -18.49
CA ARG A 30 1.01 -5.58 -18.03
C ARG A 30 0.13 -6.17 -16.94
N ARG A 31 -0.33 -7.41 -17.09
CA ARG A 31 -1.15 -8.11 -16.10
C ARG A 31 -0.41 -8.26 -14.76
N ILE A 32 0.87 -8.66 -14.82
CA ILE A 32 1.71 -8.81 -13.62
C ILE A 32 1.93 -7.45 -12.93
N ARG A 33 2.23 -6.39 -13.69
CA ARG A 33 2.38 -5.04 -13.13
C ARG A 33 1.10 -4.58 -12.44
N GLN A 34 -0.05 -4.68 -13.08
CA GLN A 34 -1.34 -4.35 -12.47
C GLN A 34 -1.58 -5.15 -11.18
N ARG A 35 -1.17 -6.43 -11.16
CA ARG A 35 -1.29 -7.25 -9.95
C ARG A 35 -0.36 -6.78 -8.85
N ILE A 36 0.89 -6.43 -9.18
CA ILE A 36 1.84 -5.86 -8.23
C ILE A 36 1.28 -4.55 -7.66
N ASP A 37 0.85 -3.62 -8.51
CA ASP A 37 0.30 -2.33 -8.10
C ASP A 37 -0.91 -2.51 -7.18
N SER A 38 -1.82 -3.43 -7.52
CA SER A 38 -3.00 -3.71 -6.68
C SER A 38 -2.64 -4.30 -5.32
N LEU A 39 -1.63 -5.16 -5.25
CA LEU A 39 -1.15 -5.75 -4.00
C LEU A 39 -0.40 -4.72 -3.14
N THR A 40 0.41 -3.88 -3.75
CA THR A 40 1.12 -2.78 -3.08
C THR A 40 0.11 -1.81 -2.49
N HIS A 41 -0.87 -1.37 -3.30
CA HIS A 41 -1.93 -0.49 -2.82
C HIS A 41 -2.73 -1.11 -1.67
N ALA A 42 -3.10 -2.40 -1.76
CA ALA A 42 -3.80 -3.09 -0.69
C ALA A 42 -2.95 -3.20 0.59
N ARG A 43 -1.62 -3.31 0.47
CA ARG A 43 -0.69 -3.34 1.60
C ARG A 43 -0.51 -1.97 2.26
N GLU A 44 -0.49 -0.91 1.47
CA GLU A 44 -0.29 0.47 1.93
C GLU A 44 -1.57 1.09 2.48
N THR A 45 -2.75 0.64 2.02
CA THR A 45 -4.03 1.16 2.49
C THR A 45 -4.22 0.88 3.99
N VAL A 46 -4.49 1.91 4.76
CA VAL A 46 -4.90 1.77 6.16
C VAL A 46 -6.37 1.36 6.18
N TYR A 47 -6.66 0.25 6.82
CA TYR A 47 -8.00 -0.21 7.11
C TYR A 47 -8.31 0.02 8.58
N VAL A 48 -9.48 0.57 8.89
CA VAL A 48 -9.90 0.90 10.25
C VAL A 48 -10.98 -0.05 10.74
N GLY A 49 -10.91 -0.35 12.03
CA GLY A 49 -12.00 -0.99 12.75
C GLY A 49 -12.90 0.08 13.39
N TRP A 50 -13.99 -0.36 14.01
CA TRP A 50 -14.91 0.49 14.76
C TRP A 50 -15.64 -0.28 15.84
N GLU A 51 -16.20 0.44 16.81
CA GLU A 51 -17.07 -0.10 17.83
C GLU A 51 -18.53 0.09 17.45
N PHE A 52 -19.37 -0.89 17.76
CA PHE A 52 -20.82 -0.86 17.58
C PHE A 52 -21.51 -1.37 18.86
N GLU A 53 -22.80 -1.21 18.96
CA GLU A 53 -23.57 -1.65 20.13
C GLU A 53 -23.53 -3.18 20.24
N GLY A 54 -22.83 -3.70 21.28
CA GLY A 54 -22.67 -5.13 21.55
C GLY A 54 -21.50 -5.80 20.82
N GLY A 55 -20.46 -5.01 20.43
CA GLY A 55 -19.24 -5.58 19.89
C GLY A 55 -18.32 -4.60 19.16
N HIS A 56 -17.39 -5.16 18.42
CA HIS A 56 -16.45 -4.35 17.63
C HIS A 56 -16.09 -5.03 16.31
N VAL A 57 -15.63 -4.22 15.38
CA VAL A 57 -15.11 -4.66 14.09
C VAL A 57 -13.62 -4.38 14.02
N GLU A 58 -12.85 -5.39 13.68
CA GLU A 58 -11.40 -5.31 13.53
C GLU A 58 -10.96 -5.54 12.09
N ALA A 59 -10.07 -4.68 11.60
CA ALA A 59 -9.41 -4.84 10.32
C ALA A 59 -8.09 -5.63 10.50
N ASN A 60 -8.17 -6.95 10.50
CA ASN A 60 -7.01 -7.82 10.64
C ASN A 60 -6.23 -7.90 9.33
N ARG A 61 -5.10 -7.19 9.27
CA ARG A 61 -4.24 -7.11 8.09
C ARG A 61 -3.44 -8.38 7.84
N GLU A 62 -3.00 -9.04 8.89
CA GLU A 62 -2.19 -10.27 8.79
C GLU A 62 -2.98 -11.38 8.11
N GLN A 63 -4.23 -11.53 8.48
CA GLN A 63 -5.15 -12.50 7.88
C GLN A 63 -5.88 -11.95 6.65
N SER A 64 -5.73 -10.66 6.33
CA SER A 64 -6.48 -9.96 5.29
C SER A 64 -7.99 -10.12 5.46
N ARG A 65 -8.49 -9.96 6.69
CA ARG A 65 -9.89 -10.14 7.05
C ARG A 65 -10.44 -8.93 7.81
N LEU A 66 -11.66 -8.55 7.45
CA LEU A 66 -12.52 -7.72 8.28
C LEU A 66 -13.30 -8.66 9.19
N GLN A 67 -13.10 -8.54 10.50
CA GLN A 67 -13.61 -9.43 11.53
C GLN A 67 -14.59 -8.70 12.41
N VAL A 68 -15.78 -9.27 12.63
CA VAL A 68 -16.85 -8.73 13.47
C VAL A 68 -16.97 -9.60 14.69
N PHE A 69 -16.68 -9.03 15.85
CA PHE A 69 -16.76 -9.68 17.16
C PHE A 69 -18.02 -9.16 17.86
N PHE A 70 -18.85 -10.08 18.30
CA PHE A 70 -19.99 -9.77 19.14
C PHE A 70 -19.69 -10.22 20.57
N GLU A 71 -20.08 -9.43 21.56
CA GLU A 71 -19.97 -9.77 22.98
C GLU A 71 -20.90 -10.96 23.32
N ASP A 72 -22.12 -10.90 22.80
CA ASP A 72 -23.11 -11.96 22.92
C ASP A 72 -23.43 -12.59 21.56
N LYS A 73 -24.12 -13.72 21.57
CA LYS A 73 -24.56 -14.37 20.34
C LYS A 73 -25.54 -13.47 19.57
N PRO A 74 -25.19 -13.04 18.35
CA PRO A 74 -26.07 -12.18 17.56
C PRO A 74 -27.41 -12.87 17.28
N ASP A 75 -28.46 -12.08 17.16
CA ASP A 75 -29.80 -12.55 16.86
C ASP A 75 -29.91 -13.21 15.47
N ALA A 76 -31.07 -13.73 15.14
CA ALA A 76 -31.27 -14.44 13.87
C ALA A 76 -31.15 -13.49 12.67
N ASP A 77 -31.65 -12.27 12.80
CA ASP A 77 -31.69 -11.26 11.74
C ASP A 77 -30.28 -10.71 11.46
N ALA A 78 -29.50 -10.41 12.50
CA ALA A 78 -28.09 -10.01 12.35
C ALA A 78 -27.27 -11.09 11.67
N ARG A 79 -27.45 -12.35 12.07
CA ARG A 79 -26.74 -13.48 11.43
C ARG A 79 -27.16 -13.67 9.98
N GLN A 80 -28.41 -13.41 9.64
CA GLN A 80 -28.88 -13.49 8.27
C GLN A 80 -28.29 -12.37 7.43
N GLN A 81 -28.34 -11.11 7.90
CA GLN A 81 -27.73 -9.97 7.24
C GLN A 81 -26.21 -10.19 7.00
N LEU A 82 -25.49 -10.66 8.00
CA LEU A 82 -24.06 -10.98 7.86
C LEU A 82 -23.81 -11.99 6.74
N LYS A 83 -24.60 -13.08 6.67
CA LYS A 83 -24.48 -14.10 5.62
C LYS A 83 -24.81 -13.54 4.22
N GLU A 84 -25.88 -12.78 4.10
CA GLU A 84 -26.33 -12.15 2.84
C GLU A 84 -25.27 -11.19 2.30
N HIS A 85 -24.61 -10.47 3.21
CA HIS A 85 -23.52 -9.56 2.87
C HIS A 85 -22.13 -10.23 2.83
N GLY A 86 -22.08 -11.58 2.79
CA GLY A 86 -20.88 -12.34 2.50
C GLY A 86 -19.90 -12.49 3.66
N PHE A 87 -20.33 -12.20 4.90
CA PHE A 87 -19.58 -12.58 6.10
C PHE A 87 -19.79 -14.07 6.41
N ARG A 88 -18.74 -14.72 6.87
CA ARG A 88 -18.74 -16.13 7.25
C ARG A 88 -18.28 -16.29 8.69
N TRP A 89 -18.96 -17.13 9.43
CA TRP A 89 -18.56 -17.45 10.80
C TRP A 89 -17.26 -18.26 10.80
N ALA A 90 -16.29 -17.84 11.59
CA ALA A 90 -15.02 -18.53 11.80
C ALA A 90 -14.91 -18.99 13.27
N PRO A 91 -15.22 -20.25 13.56
CA PRO A 91 -15.21 -20.75 14.94
C PRO A 91 -13.85 -20.67 15.62
N SER A 92 -12.76 -20.79 14.85
CA SER A 92 -11.39 -20.71 15.37
C SER A 92 -10.99 -19.32 15.88
N VAL A 93 -11.67 -18.29 15.40
CA VAL A 93 -11.42 -16.89 15.78
C VAL A 93 -12.54 -16.36 16.66
N GLY A 94 -13.72 -16.97 16.60
CA GLY A 94 -14.91 -16.49 17.31
C GLY A 94 -15.52 -15.25 16.68
N ALA A 95 -15.32 -15.04 15.37
CA ALA A 95 -15.77 -13.84 14.67
C ALA A 95 -16.44 -14.15 13.33
N TRP A 96 -17.30 -13.24 12.89
CA TRP A 96 -17.77 -13.20 11.51
C TRP A 96 -16.74 -12.48 10.66
N GLN A 97 -16.31 -13.09 9.57
CA GLN A 97 -15.21 -12.55 8.78
C GLN A 97 -15.53 -12.48 7.28
N ARG A 98 -14.95 -11.47 6.63
CA ARG A 98 -14.96 -11.26 5.19
C ARG A 98 -13.57 -10.83 4.72
N LEU A 99 -13.26 -11.01 3.42
CA LEU A 99 -12.00 -10.52 2.84
C LEU A 99 -11.87 -9.00 3.03
N LEU A 100 -10.75 -8.55 3.57
CA LEU A 100 -10.46 -7.14 3.84
C LEU A 100 -10.22 -6.38 2.54
N ASN A 101 -11.18 -5.60 2.14
CA ASN A 101 -11.13 -4.72 0.97
C ASN A 101 -12.25 -3.66 1.06
N GLY A 102 -12.26 -2.69 0.14
CA GLY A 102 -13.31 -1.66 0.11
C GLY A 102 -14.73 -2.24 0.06
N ASN A 103 -14.94 -3.36 -0.63
CA ASN A 103 -16.25 -4.01 -0.71
C ASN A 103 -16.74 -4.56 0.64
N ALA A 104 -15.83 -4.85 1.59
CA ALA A 104 -16.23 -5.28 2.93
C ALA A 104 -16.89 -4.12 3.70
N TYR A 105 -16.38 -2.91 3.57
CA TYR A 105 -16.97 -1.71 4.18
C TYR A 105 -18.33 -1.37 3.56
N TYR A 106 -18.46 -1.44 2.23
CA TYR A 106 -19.76 -1.29 1.57
C TYR A 106 -20.80 -2.34 1.99
N ALA A 107 -20.34 -3.56 2.29
CA ALA A 107 -21.22 -4.58 2.83
C ALA A 107 -21.61 -4.28 4.27
N ALA A 108 -20.66 -3.80 5.09
CA ALA A 108 -20.92 -3.40 6.47
C ALA A 108 -21.89 -2.21 6.57
N ASP A 109 -21.84 -1.25 5.64
CA ASP A 109 -22.82 -0.14 5.57
C ASP A 109 -24.29 -0.58 5.55
N ARG A 110 -24.54 -1.78 5.03
CA ARG A 110 -25.89 -2.33 4.84
C ARG A 110 -26.38 -3.20 5.99
N ILE A 111 -25.54 -3.43 6.97
CA ILE A 111 -25.84 -4.26 8.13
C ILE A 111 -26.11 -3.35 9.32
N SER A 112 -27.37 -3.26 9.72
CA SER A 112 -27.80 -2.33 10.78
C SER A 112 -27.20 -2.64 12.16
N SER A 113 -26.97 -3.92 12.45
CA SER A 113 -26.48 -4.39 13.75
C SER A 113 -24.99 -4.10 14.04
N ILE A 114 -24.20 -3.67 13.05
CA ILE A 114 -22.78 -3.39 13.20
C ILE A 114 -22.41 -1.95 12.82
N GLN A 115 -23.38 -1.04 12.86
CA GLN A 115 -23.11 0.37 12.55
C GLN A 115 -22.26 1.02 13.64
N PRO A 116 -21.29 1.88 13.26
CA PRO A 116 -20.42 2.55 14.21
C PRO A 116 -21.20 3.39 15.22
N LEU A 117 -20.74 3.40 16.49
CA LEU A 117 -21.28 4.24 17.55
C LEU A 117 -21.15 5.74 17.27
N THR A 118 -20.22 6.11 16.40
CA THR A 118 -20.03 7.50 15.94
C THR A 118 -21.17 8.04 15.09
N GLY A 119 -22.06 7.18 14.60
CA GLY A 119 -23.15 7.53 13.69
C GLY A 119 -22.71 7.70 12.22
N GLU A 120 -21.44 7.58 11.93
CA GLU A 120 -20.89 7.59 10.57
C GLU A 120 -20.98 6.20 9.94
N LYS A 121 -21.01 6.14 8.61
CA LYS A 121 -20.99 4.85 7.92
C LYS A 121 -19.58 4.26 7.92
N PRO A 122 -19.44 2.92 7.98
CA PRO A 122 -18.16 2.24 7.83
C PRO A 122 -17.30 2.71 6.64
N THR A 123 -17.92 2.97 5.48
CA THR A 123 -17.22 3.50 4.30
C THR A 123 -16.73 4.94 4.48
N GLU A 124 -17.41 5.76 5.25
CA GLU A 124 -17.00 7.14 5.54
C GLU A 124 -15.80 7.14 6.50
N LEU A 125 -15.85 6.32 7.56
CA LEU A 125 -14.71 6.11 8.46
C LEU A 125 -13.46 5.64 7.69
N GLN A 126 -13.62 4.72 6.76
CA GLN A 126 -12.52 4.24 5.94
C GLN A 126 -11.97 5.34 5.01
N ARG A 127 -12.82 6.17 4.44
CA ARG A 127 -12.39 7.28 3.57
C ARG A 127 -11.69 8.39 4.34
N SER A 128 -12.17 8.75 5.52
CA SER A 128 -11.52 9.76 6.38
C SER A 128 -10.12 9.31 6.77
N SER A 129 -9.96 8.05 7.19
CA SER A 129 -8.66 7.48 7.55
C SER A 129 -7.68 7.46 6.37
N ILE A 130 -8.13 7.12 5.16
CA ILE A 130 -7.29 7.18 3.96
C ILE A 130 -6.84 8.62 3.66
N ARG A 131 -7.74 9.60 3.80
CA ARG A 131 -7.41 11.03 3.60
C ARG A 131 -6.38 11.52 4.62
N GLU A 132 -6.56 11.15 5.87
CA GLU A 132 -5.63 11.50 6.94
C GLU A 132 -4.24 10.91 6.69
N GLN A 133 -4.18 9.63 6.30
CA GLN A 133 -2.92 8.99 5.92
C GLN A 133 -2.25 9.70 4.75
N GLN A 134 -3.00 10.02 3.70
CA GLN A 134 -2.47 10.73 2.54
C GLN A 134 -1.98 12.13 2.90
N ALA A 135 -2.70 12.84 3.76
CA ALA A 135 -2.29 14.14 4.25
C ALA A 135 -0.98 14.08 5.07
N GLN A 136 -0.85 13.08 5.95
CA GLN A 136 0.37 12.85 6.72
C GLN A 136 1.57 12.51 5.82
N MET A 137 1.36 11.63 4.82
CA MET A 137 2.41 11.30 3.85
C MET A 137 2.82 12.50 3.00
N ALA A 138 1.86 13.34 2.59
CA ALA A 138 2.14 14.55 1.83
C ALA A 138 2.91 15.58 2.68
N GLN A 139 2.59 15.72 3.97
CA GLN A 139 3.33 16.56 4.89
C GLN A 139 4.76 16.04 5.13
N ALA A 140 4.93 14.74 5.31
CA ALA A 140 6.24 14.12 5.48
C ALA A 140 7.12 14.26 4.22
N GLN A 141 6.52 14.33 3.03
CA GLN A 141 7.23 14.56 1.77
C GLN A 141 7.48 16.05 1.48
N ALA A 142 6.68 16.95 2.08
CA ALA A 142 6.78 18.39 1.90
C ALA A 142 7.84 19.05 2.80
N GLU A 143 8.35 18.34 3.81
CA GLU A 143 9.55 18.74 4.54
C GLU A 143 10.77 18.06 3.91
N PRO A 144 11.33 18.57 2.81
CA PRO A 144 12.66 18.14 2.40
C PRO A 144 13.60 18.61 3.50
N GLU A 145 14.36 17.69 4.08
CA GLU A 145 15.61 18.09 4.73
C GLU A 145 16.42 18.82 3.66
N GLU A 146 16.41 20.11 3.69
CA GLU A 146 17.20 20.96 2.79
C GLU A 146 18.67 20.74 3.14
N CYS A 147 19.24 19.65 2.61
CA CYS A 147 20.67 19.41 2.69
C CYS A 147 21.37 20.44 1.81
N VAL A 148 21.88 21.48 2.41
CA VAL A 148 22.77 22.41 1.71
C VAL A 148 24.17 21.80 1.64
N TYR A 149 24.56 21.36 0.47
CA TYR A 149 25.92 20.88 0.22
C TYR A 149 26.86 22.06 -0.02
N ARG A 150 27.89 22.22 0.81
CA ARG A 150 28.99 23.14 0.54
C ARG A 150 30.22 22.37 0.11
N VAL A 151 30.78 22.75 -1.03
CA VAL A 151 32.05 22.24 -1.52
C VAL A 151 33.17 23.07 -0.88
N HIS A 152 33.96 22.46 -0.04
CA HIS A 152 35.18 23.07 0.48
C HIS A 152 36.39 22.55 -0.30
N ALA A 153 37.13 23.45 -0.91
CA ALA A 153 38.43 23.12 -1.50
C ALA A 153 39.45 23.07 -0.35
N ALA A 154 39.90 21.87 0.01
CA ALA A 154 41.04 21.71 0.91
C ALA A 154 42.30 21.66 0.08
N THR A 155 43.06 22.75 0.03
CA THR A 155 44.39 22.77 -0.52
C THR A 155 45.38 22.20 0.53
N ARG A 156 45.81 20.98 0.33
CA ARG A 156 46.94 20.44 1.05
C ARG A 156 48.20 20.87 0.28
N SER A 157 49.15 21.52 0.95
CA SER A 157 50.31 22.18 0.32
C SER A 157 51.28 21.24 -0.37
N ASP A 158 51.15 19.92 -0.20
CA ASP A 158 52.11 18.93 -0.66
C ASP A 158 51.54 17.91 -1.68
N SER A 159 50.37 18.16 -2.25
CA SER A 159 49.78 17.25 -3.22
C SER A 159 49.18 18.02 -4.39
N PRO A 160 49.52 17.67 -5.65
CA PRO A 160 48.99 18.36 -6.84
C PRO A 160 47.52 18.03 -7.15
N GLU A 161 46.87 17.20 -6.35
CA GLU A 161 45.46 16.84 -6.52
C GLU A 161 44.61 17.64 -5.56
N ASN A 162 43.72 18.49 -6.13
CA ASN A 162 42.72 19.20 -5.36
C ASN A 162 41.69 18.21 -4.80
N LEU A 163 41.73 17.96 -3.51
CA LEU A 163 40.73 17.17 -2.81
C LEU A 163 39.53 18.07 -2.50
N TYR A 164 38.38 17.76 -3.09
CA TYR A 164 37.12 18.40 -2.77
C TYR A 164 36.39 17.57 -1.69
N LEU A 165 36.21 18.17 -0.52
CA LEU A 165 35.40 17.57 0.54
C LEU A 165 33.95 18.06 0.38
N LEU A 166 33.05 17.13 0.11
CA LEU A 166 31.61 17.38 0.15
C LEU A 166 31.11 17.19 1.60
N GLN A 167 30.64 18.26 2.23
CA GLN A 167 29.99 18.17 3.53
C GLN A 167 28.50 18.48 3.39
N ALA A 168 27.66 17.63 3.94
CA ALA A 168 26.23 17.84 4.03
C ALA A 168 25.91 18.67 5.27
N TYR A 169 25.22 19.78 5.09
CA TYR A 169 24.74 20.65 6.17
C TYR A 169 23.23 20.50 6.31
N VAL A 170 22.78 19.97 7.43
CA VAL A 170 21.34 19.85 7.74
C VAL A 170 20.96 20.97 8.69
N PRO A 171 20.15 21.97 8.25
CA PRO A 171 19.67 23.03 9.13
C PRO A 171 18.72 22.44 10.18
N GLN A 172 18.92 22.82 11.45
CA GLN A 172 18.03 22.44 12.54
C GLN A 172 17.02 23.56 12.81
N ALA A 173 15.88 23.21 13.41
CA ALA A 173 14.80 24.15 13.73
C ALA A 173 15.21 25.26 14.70
N ASP A 174 16.31 25.10 15.43
CA ASP A 174 16.91 26.08 16.34
C ASP A 174 17.88 27.07 15.66
N GLY A 175 18.03 26.99 14.33
CA GLY A 175 18.96 27.80 13.56
C GLY A 175 20.42 27.31 13.58
N THR A 176 20.70 26.18 14.21
CA THR A 176 22.01 25.52 14.17
C THR A 176 22.12 24.58 12.96
N VAL A 177 23.34 24.27 12.57
CA VAL A 177 23.61 23.39 11.42
C VAL A 177 24.34 22.14 11.91
N LYS A 178 23.77 20.98 11.64
CA LYS A 178 24.43 19.71 11.96
C LYS A 178 25.24 19.25 10.75
N ILE A 179 26.51 18.92 10.97
CA ILE A 179 27.40 18.41 9.92
C ILE A 179 27.22 16.89 9.88
N GLY A 180 26.72 16.40 8.77
CA GLY A 180 26.63 14.95 8.49
C GLY A 180 27.94 14.45 7.90
N ALA A 181 28.38 13.24 8.29
CA ALA A 181 29.42 12.54 7.57
C ALA A 181 28.82 11.94 6.29
N VAL A 182 29.52 12.10 5.15
CA VAL A 182 29.21 11.45 3.90
C VAL A 182 29.83 10.07 3.87
#